data_869641243934424c8b767954a688ba02
#
_entry.id   869641243934424c8b767954a688ba02
#
_cell.length_a   1.000
_cell.length_b   1.000
_cell.length_c   1.000
_cell.angle_alpha   90.00
_cell.angle_beta   90.00
_cell.angle_gamma   90.00
#
_symmetry.space_group_name_H-M   'P 1'
#
loop_
_entity.id
_entity.type
_entity.pdbx_description
1 polymer ?
#
loop_
_entity_poly.entity_id
_entity_poly.type
_entity_poly.pdbx_seq_one_letter_code
_entity_poly.pdbx_strand_id
1 'polypeptide(L)'
;MGSEIPGVGKRVVILQSNYIPWKGYFDLMRFADEFVILDEVQFTQQDWRNRNVVKTQQGLQWLTIPVKASGKQTIDEIEVSKPNWHIRHWKTISQNLRRAAHFDRYEAELHQAFLIAGEMPLLSHINLHFLKRICEWLDIRTRITSSSEYPAPSERTERLVSICQQAKASEYVSGPAAKDYLDEERFKEAGIAVRWFDYTGYPEYPQLYGPFEHRVTVLDLILNTGPDARRYLEREQKI
;
A
#
# COMPACT_ATOMS: atom_id res chain seq x y z
N MET A 1 -29.76 -11.67 7.43
CA MET A 1 -29.88 -10.64 8.47
C MET A 1 -28.64 -10.78 9.33
N GLY A 2 -27.58 -10.05 9.00
CA GLY A 2 -26.37 -10.00 9.81
C GLY A 2 -26.58 -8.99 10.92
N SER A 3 -26.38 -9.40 12.15
CA SER A 3 -26.44 -8.55 13.33
C SER A 3 -25.31 -7.52 13.27
N GLU A 4 -25.63 -6.26 13.02
CA GLU A 4 -24.76 -5.14 13.30
C GLU A 4 -24.46 -5.11 14.79
N ILE A 5 -23.20 -5.29 15.15
CA ILE A 5 -22.74 -5.09 16.54
C ILE A 5 -22.77 -3.57 16.78
N PRO A 6 -23.56 -3.04 17.71
CA PRO A 6 -23.59 -1.62 17.99
C PRO A 6 -22.27 -1.20 18.67
N GLY A 7 -21.48 -0.31 18.07
CA GLY A 7 -20.42 0.36 18.80
C GLY A 7 -19.09 0.61 18.09
N VAL A 8 -18.79 0.00 16.96
CA VAL A 8 -17.57 0.30 16.20
C VAL A 8 -17.98 0.92 14.87
N GLY A 9 -17.82 2.23 14.75
CA GLY A 9 -18.11 2.92 13.52
C GLY A 9 -17.16 2.54 12.39
N LYS A 10 -17.57 2.74 11.12
CA LYS A 10 -16.79 2.37 9.93
C LYS A 10 -15.52 3.21 9.81
N ARG A 11 -14.39 2.53 9.75
CA ARG A 11 -13.05 3.12 9.54
C ARG A 11 -12.72 3.15 8.05
N VAL A 12 -12.43 4.32 7.55
CA VAL A 12 -12.04 4.53 6.15
C VAL A 12 -10.62 5.08 6.10
N VAL A 13 -9.80 4.49 5.24
CA VAL A 13 -8.49 4.99 4.83
C VAL A 13 -8.58 5.47 3.39
N ILE A 14 -8.03 6.62 3.08
CA ILE A 14 -7.93 7.16 1.72
C ILE A 14 -6.45 7.43 1.45
N LEU A 15 -5.86 6.70 0.50
CA LEU A 15 -4.43 6.80 0.23
C LEU A 15 -4.13 6.45 -1.24
N GLN A 16 -3.09 7.06 -1.80
CA GLN A 16 -2.63 6.75 -3.14
C GLN A 16 -2.09 5.31 -3.22
N SER A 17 -2.21 4.69 -4.40
CA SER A 17 -1.57 3.40 -4.64
C SER A 17 -0.04 3.52 -4.64
N ASN A 18 0.63 2.52 -4.09
CA ASN A 18 2.08 2.43 -4.06
C ASN A 18 2.55 1.12 -4.69
N TYR A 19 3.72 1.16 -5.34
CA TYR A 19 4.33 -0.03 -5.93
C TYR A 19 4.90 -0.96 -4.85
N ILE A 20 4.31 -2.16 -4.70
CA ILE A 20 4.71 -3.20 -3.73
C ILE A 20 5.17 -2.61 -2.38
N PRO A 21 4.31 -1.85 -1.67
CA PRO A 21 4.70 -1.03 -0.53
C PRO A 21 5.24 -1.84 0.65
N TRP A 22 5.79 -1.14 1.64
CA TRP A 22 6.29 -1.73 2.86
C TRP A 22 5.18 -2.23 3.78
N LYS A 23 5.54 -3.03 4.79
CA LYS A 23 4.56 -3.68 5.69
C LYS A 23 3.58 -2.71 6.38
N GLY A 24 4.00 -1.49 6.72
CA GLY A 24 3.13 -0.49 7.36
C GLY A 24 1.95 -0.03 6.50
N TYR A 25 2.09 -0.04 5.18
CA TYR A 25 0.97 0.24 4.27
C TYR A 25 -0.11 -0.84 4.40
N PHE A 26 0.28 -2.11 4.49
CA PHE A 26 -0.65 -3.23 4.64
C PHE A 26 -1.24 -3.32 6.06
N ASP A 27 -0.50 -2.90 7.09
CA ASP A 27 -1.07 -2.77 8.43
C ASP A 27 -2.17 -1.70 8.48
N LEU A 28 -1.95 -0.55 7.84
CA LEU A 28 -2.97 0.49 7.69
C LEU A 28 -4.19 -0.05 6.91
N MET A 29 -3.97 -0.77 5.80
CA MET A 29 -5.06 -1.42 5.06
C MET A 29 -5.86 -2.39 5.93
N ARG A 30 -5.18 -3.27 6.67
CA ARG A 30 -5.80 -4.25 7.57
C ARG A 30 -6.62 -3.59 8.68
N PHE A 31 -6.22 -2.42 9.12
CA PHE A 31 -6.90 -1.67 10.17
C PHE A 31 -8.23 -1.06 9.71
N ALA A 32 -8.39 -0.81 8.42
CA ALA A 32 -9.56 -0.19 7.81
C ALA A 32 -10.67 -1.20 7.52
N ASP A 33 -11.92 -0.75 7.55
CA ASP A 33 -13.07 -1.48 7.03
C ASP A 33 -13.20 -1.24 5.51
N GLU A 34 -12.77 -0.05 5.06
CA GLU A 34 -12.65 0.28 3.63
C GLU A 34 -11.37 1.09 3.36
N PHE A 35 -10.68 0.71 2.29
CA PHE A 35 -9.48 1.37 1.79
C PHE A 35 -9.76 1.94 0.40
N VAL A 36 -9.82 3.26 0.31
CA VAL A 36 -10.10 4.00 -0.92
C VAL A 36 -8.77 4.38 -1.59
N ILE A 37 -8.53 3.86 -2.78
CA ILE A 37 -7.39 4.24 -3.61
C ILE A 37 -7.64 5.63 -4.21
N LEU A 38 -6.77 6.59 -3.90
CA LEU A 38 -6.85 7.99 -4.35
C LEU A 38 -5.80 8.24 -5.43
N ASP A 39 -6.04 7.79 -6.64
CA ASP A 39 -5.09 7.94 -7.75
C ASP A 39 -5.46 9.07 -8.74
N GLU A 40 -6.60 9.76 -8.54
CA GLU A 40 -7.01 10.97 -9.26
C GLU A 40 -6.33 12.24 -8.70
N VAL A 41 -5.12 12.09 -8.19
CA VAL A 41 -4.27 13.18 -7.69
C VAL A 41 -2.95 13.22 -8.41
N GLN A 42 -2.30 14.38 -8.42
CA GLN A 42 -1.06 14.58 -9.17
C GLN A 42 0.00 13.54 -8.84
N PHE A 43 0.58 12.95 -9.88
CA PHE A 43 1.72 12.05 -9.76
C PHE A 43 2.98 12.82 -9.34
N THR A 44 3.71 12.29 -8.36
CA THR A 44 5.00 12.80 -7.92
C THR A 44 6.11 11.89 -8.42
N GLN A 45 7.06 12.43 -9.16
CA GLN A 45 8.21 11.66 -9.65
C GLN A 45 9.11 11.20 -8.49
N GLN A 46 9.77 10.06 -8.69
CA GLN A 46 10.70 9.49 -7.72
C GLN A 46 10.10 9.26 -6.33
N ASP A 47 8.83 8.94 -6.27
CA ASP A 47 8.08 8.63 -5.06
C ASP A 47 7.61 7.16 -5.05
N TRP A 48 7.07 6.70 -3.95
CA TRP A 48 6.61 5.33 -3.70
C TRP A 48 5.54 4.83 -4.69
N ARG A 49 4.98 5.72 -5.53
CA ARG A 49 3.99 5.40 -6.56
C ARG A 49 4.56 4.44 -7.61
N ASN A 50 5.78 4.69 -8.06
CA ASN A 50 6.41 3.90 -9.14
C ASN A 50 7.72 3.22 -8.74
N ARG A 51 8.12 3.26 -7.46
CA ARG A 51 9.34 2.61 -7.01
C ARG A 51 9.24 2.10 -5.57
N ASN A 52 10.06 1.11 -5.25
CA ASN A 52 10.27 0.67 -3.88
C ASN A 52 11.69 0.09 -3.72
N VAL A 53 12.04 -0.25 -2.50
CA VAL A 53 13.35 -0.75 -2.12
C VAL A 53 13.31 -2.24 -1.81
N VAL A 54 14.27 -3.00 -2.34
CA VAL A 54 14.54 -4.37 -1.95
C VAL A 54 15.89 -4.46 -1.25
N LYS A 55 16.00 -5.30 -0.22
CA LYS A 55 17.23 -5.57 0.48
C LYS A 55 18.06 -6.61 -0.27
N THR A 56 19.33 -6.33 -0.46
CA THR A 56 20.27 -7.19 -1.17
C THR A 56 21.52 -7.43 -0.32
N GLN A 57 22.38 -8.33 -0.75
CA GLN A 57 23.67 -8.55 -0.10
C GLN A 57 24.58 -7.30 -0.13
N GLN A 58 24.40 -6.42 -1.13
CA GLN A 58 25.18 -5.19 -1.29
C GLN A 58 24.49 -3.95 -0.66
N GLY A 59 23.40 -4.14 0.07
CA GLY A 59 22.61 -3.06 0.66
C GLY A 59 21.24 -2.88 -0.01
N LEU A 60 20.69 -1.68 0.10
CA LEU A 60 19.36 -1.37 -0.41
C LEU A 60 19.39 -1.04 -1.89
N GLN A 61 18.53 -1.67 -2.68
CA GLN A 61 18.41 -1.45 -4.12
C GLN A 61 17.01 -0.98 -4.50
N TRP A 62 16.92 0.10 -5.27
CA TRP A 62 15.66 0.59 -5.82
C TRP A 62 15.17 -0.26 -6.98
N LEU A 63 13.88 -0.59 -6.94
CA LEU A 63 13.11 -1.11 -8.06
C LEU A 63 12.20 0.02 -8.56
N THR A 64 12.46 0.51 -9.76
CA THR A 64 11.70 1.64 -10.33
C THR A 64 11.01 1.22 -11.62
N ILE A 65 9.68 1.32 -11.66
CA ILE A 65 8.92 1.19 -12.90
C ILE A 65 9.17 2.45 -13.72
N PRO A 66 9.73 2.32 -14.93
CA PRO A 66 9.94 3.47 -15.81
C PRO A 66 8.60 3.96 -16.35
N VAL A 67 8.30 5.24 -16.15
CA VAL A 67 7.04 5.84 -16.55
C VAL A 67 7.23 7.02 -17.49
N LYS A 68 6.20 7.32 -18.29
CA LYS A 68 6.06 8.57 -19.03
C LYS A 68 5.22 9.51 -18.17
N ALA A 69 5.86 10.49 -17.56
CA ALA A 69 5.15 11.51 -16.80
C ALA A 69 5.47 12.87 -17.40
N SER A 70 4.43 13.61 -17.76
CA SER A 70 4.53 14.98 -18.28
C SER A 70 3.53 15.89 -17.57
N GLY A 71 3.98 17.07 -17.16
CA GLY A 71 3.10 18.08 -16.60
C GLY A 71 2.42 17.66 -15.30
N LYS A 72 1.10 17.85 -15.23
CA LYS A 72 0.26 17.65 -14.03
C LYS A 72 -0.60 16.39 -14.12
N GLN A 73 -0.12 15.34 -14.78
CA GLN A 73 -0.87 14.09 -14.86
C GLN A 73 -1.17 13.49 -13.48
N THR A 74 -2.34 12.89 -13.37
CA THR A 74 -2.74 12.13 -12.17
C THR A 74 -2.15 10.71 -12.19
N ILE A 75 -2.12 10.02 -11.04
CA ILE A 75 -1.48 8.70 -10.92
C ILE A 75 -2.14 7.68 -11.86
N ASP A 76 -3.46 7.75 -12.01
CA ASP A 76 -4.25 6.86 -12.88
C ASP A 76 -4.03 7.12 -14.40
N GLU A 77 -3.47 8.27 -14.77
CA GLU A 77 -3.08 8.60 -16.15
C GLU A 77 -1.65 8.20 -16.51
N ILE A 78 -0.84 7.75 -15.52
CA ILE A 78 0.57 7.47 -15.75
C ILE A 78 0.77 6.16 -16.50
N GLU A 79 1.40 6.26 -17.68
CA GLU A 79 1.78 5.11 -18.49
C GLU A 79 3.20 4.62 -18.24
N VAL A 80 3.39 3.30 -18.34
CA VAL A 80 4.72 2.69 -18.36
C VAL A 80 5.47 3.06 -19.65
N SER A 81 6.73 3.48 -19.51
CA SER A 81 7.50 3.99 -20.64
C SER A 81 8.39 2.97 -21.34
N LYS A 82 8.74 1.87 -20.66
CA LYS A 82 9.68 0.87 -21.19
C LYS A 82 9.16 -0.54 -20.96
N PRO A 83 9.17 -1.42 -21.97
CA PRO A 83 8.86 -2.83 -21.79
C PRO A 83 9.91 -3.54 -20.92
N ASN A 84 9.59 -4.75 -20.51
CA ASN A 84 10.51 -5.66 -19.79
C ASN A 84 11.01 -5.16 -18.41
N TRP A 85 10.41 -4.09 -17.82
CA TRP A 85 10.72 -3.65 -16.48
C TRP A 85 10.44 -4.77 -15.46
N HIS A 86 9.34 -5.48 -15.64
CA HIS A 86 8.88 -6.59 -14.81
C HIS A 86 9.88 -7.75 -14.78
N ILE A 87 10.50 -8.09 -15.92
CA ILE A 87 11.54 -9.13 -16.00
C ILE A 87 12.76 -8.74 -15.16
N ARG A 88 13.18 -7.47 -15.24
CA ARG A 88 14.32 -6.97 -14.45
C ARG A 88 14.01 -6.96 -12.95
N HIS A 89 12.81 -6.52 -12.56
CA HIS A 89 12.40 -6.50 -11.16
C HIS A 89 12.29 -7.92 -10.61
N TRP A 90 11.65 -8.83 -11.34
CA TRP A 90 11.61 -10.24 -10.96
C TRP A 90 13.00 -10.84 -10.80
N LYS A 91 13.89 -10.59 -11.76
CA LYS A 91 15.29 -11.06 -11.68
C LYS A 91 15.99 -10.54 -10.43
N THR A 92 15.83 -9.24 -10.11
CA THR A 92 16.44 -8.65 -8.91
C THR A 92 15.89 -9.30 -7.63
N ILE A 93 14.55 -9.45 -7.54
CA ILE A 93 13.90 -10.08 -6.37
C ILE A 93 14.33 -11.54 -6.23
N SER A 94 14.21 -12.34 -7.30
CA SER A 94 14.55 -13.75 -7.24
C SER A 94 16.03 -13.99 -6.91
N GLN A 95 16.95 -13.22 -7.49
CA GLN A 95 18.39 -13.38 -7.19
C GLN A 95 18.73 -13.03 -5.74
N ASN A 96 18.08 -12.03 -5.15
CA ASN A 96 18.43 -11.58 -3.80
C ASN A 96 17.62 -12.28 -2.71
N LEU A 97 16.36 -12.67 -2.97
CA LEU A 97 15.48 -13.24 -1.95
C LEU A 97 15.27 -14.77 -2.10
N ARG A 98 15.88 -15.44 -3.11
CA ARG A 98 15.74 -16.89 -3.30
C ARG A 98 16.17 -17.74 -2.09
N ARG A 99 16.97 -17.20 -1.19
CA ARG A 99 17.43 -17.89 0.04
C ARG A 99 16.51 -17.63 1.23
N ALA A 100 15.46 -16.83 1.08
CA ALA A 100 14.45 -16.60 2.11
C ALA A 100 13.67 -17.90 2.36
N ALA A 101 13.37 -18.18 3.62
CA ALA A 101 12.85 -19.48 4.09
C ALA A 101 11.58 -19.95 3.38
N HIS A 102 10.79 -19.04 2.83
CA HIS A 102 9.52 -19.35 2.15
C HIS A 102 9.51 -18.92 0.70
N PHE A 103 10.67 -18.62 0.09
CA PHE A 103 10.72 -18.18 -1.31
C PHE A 103 10.03 -19.17 -2.25
N ASP A 104 10.37 -20.45 -2.17
CA ASP A 104 9.84 -21.50 -3.06
C ASP A 104 8.30 -21.61 -2.98
N ARG A 105 7.71 -21.28 -1.83
CA ARG A 105 6.27 -21.29 -1.65
C ARG A 105 5.55 -20.24 -2.52
N TYR A 106 6.17 -19.07 -2.69
CA TYR A 106 5.56 -17.93 -3.39
C TYR A 106 6.16 -17.68 -4.77
N GLU A 107 7.23 -18.35 -5.14
CA GLU A 107 8.00 -18.09 -6.37
C GLU A 107 7.12 -18.10 -7.61
N ALA A 108 6.34 -19.17 -7.82
CA ALA A 108 5.53 -19.32 -9.02
C ALA A 108 4.45 -18.24 -9.13
N GLU A 109 3.73 -17.97 -8.04
CA GLU A 109 2.68 -16.96 -8.01
C GLU A 109 3.23 -15.55 -8.16
N LEU A 110 4.36 -15.25 -7.51
CA LEU A 110 5.01 -13.95 -7.60
C LEU A 110 5.57 -13.70 -9.01
N HIS A 111 6.20 -14.72 -9.61
CA HIS A 111 6.66 -14.63 -11.01
C HIS A 111 5.48 -14.36 -11.95
N GLN A 112 4.39 -15.11 -11.81
CA GLN A 112 3.18 -14.90 -12.61
C GLN A 112 2.60 -13.49 -12.40
N ALA A 113 2.60 -12.97 -11.16
CA ALA A 113 2.15 -11.61 -10.89
C ALA A 113 3.00 -10.56 -11.63
N PHE A 114 4.32 -10.75 -11.71
CA PHE A 114 5.19 -9.88 -12.50
C PHE A 114 4.93 -10.00 -14.02
N LEU A 115 4.68 -11.19 -14.54
CA LEU A 115 4.34 -11.38 -15.97
C LEU A 115 3.04 -10.66 -16.33
N ILE A 116 1.99 -10.84 -15.52
CA ILE A 116 0.70 -10.15 -15.71
C ILE A 116 0.88 -8.63 -15.63
N ALA A 117 1.60 -8.12 -14.62
CA ALA A 117 1.86 -6.71 -14.46
C ALA A 117 2.64 -6.09 -15.64
N GLY A 118 3.48 -6.90 -16.29
CA GLY A 118 4.25 -6.49 -17.47
C GLY A 118 3.42 -6.13 -18.70
N GLU A 119 2.20 -6.67 -18.77
CA GLU A 119 1.23 -6.41 -19.86
C GLU A 119 0.31 -5.20 -19.56
N MET A 120 0.38 -4.65 -18.35
CA MET A 120 -0.45 -3.52 -17.95
C MET A 120 0.18 -2.19 -18.38
N PRO A 121 -0.55 -1.33 -19.11
CA PRO A 121 0.00 -0.05 -19.56
C PRO A 121 0.02 1.02 -18.45
N LEU A 122 -0.91 0.98 -17.50
CA LEU A 122 -1.11 2.01 -16.48
C LEU A 122 -0.47 1.64 -15.15
N LEU A 123 0.22 2.59 -14.53
CA LEU A 123 0.89 2.43 -13.24
C LEU A 123 -0.11 2.07 -12.12
N SER A 124 -1.26 2.75 -12.06
CA SER A 124 -2.32 2.50 -11.08
C SER A 124 -2.84 1.05 -11.13
N HIS A 125 -3.00 0.50 -12.34
CA HIS A 125 -3.43 -0.89 -12.52
C HIS A 125 -2.37 -1.89 -12.02
N ILE A 126 -1.09 -1.62 -12.28
CA ILE A 126 0.03 -2.41 -11.76
C ILE A 126 0.04 -2.40 -10.24
N ASN A 127 -0.07 -1.21 -9.64
CA ASN A 127 -0.09 -1.08 -8.19
C ASN A 127 -1.26 -1.83 -7.58
N LEU A 128 -2.47 -1.65 -8.09
CA LEU A 128 -3.66 -2.34 -7.61
C LEU A 128 -3.56 -3.87 -7.75
N HIS A 129 -2.96 -4.36 -8.86
CA HIS A 129 -2.72 -5.78 -9.07
C HIS A 129 -1.84 -6.38 -7.96
N PHE A 130 -0.70 -5.75 -7.66
CA PHE A 130 0.17 -6.21 -6.58
C PHE A 130 -0.47 -6.04 -5.19
N LEU A 131 -1.16 -4.93 -4.93
CA LEU A 131 -1.86 -4.73 -3.66
C LEU A 131 -2.87 -5.84 -3.37
N LYS A 132 -3.70 -6.20 -4.35
CA LYS A 132 -4.68 -7.29 -4.21
C LYS A 132 -4.01 -8.64 -3.94
N ARG A 133 -2.99 -8.99 -4.72
CA ARG A 133 -2.25 -10.25 -4.54
C ARG A 133 -1.58 -10.34 -3.17
N ILE A 134 -0.97 -9.26 -2.71
CA ILE A 134 -0.32 -9.22 -1.40
C ILE A 134 -1.35 -9.28 -0.27
N CYS A 135 -2.50 -8.63 -0.42
CA CYS A 135 -3.61 -8.75 0.54
C CYS A 135 -4.09 -10.20 0.70
N GLU A 136 -4.17 -10.97 -0.40
CA GLU A 136 -4.50 -12.40 -0.35
C GLU A 136 -3.47 -13.18 0.48
N TRP A 137 -2.17 -12.97 0.27
CA TRP A 137 -1.11 -13.64 1.03
C TRP A 137 -1.08 -13.26 2.51
N LEU A 138 -1.50 -12.03 2.85
CA LEU A 138 -1.55 -11.52 4.23
C LEU A 138 -2.91 -11.75 4.90
N ASP A 139 -3.87 -12.41 4.25
CA ASP A 139 -5.28 -12.56 4.70
C ASP A 139 -5.90 -11.21 5.12
N ILE A 140 -5.69 -10.17 4.31
CA ILE A 140 -6.31 -8.86 4.48
C ILE A 140 -7.59 -8.83 3.64
N ARG A 141 -8.74 -8.66 4.32
CA ARG A 141 -10.07 -8.70 3.71
C ARG A 141 -10.74 -7.33 3.60
N THR A 142 -9.99 -6.28 3.85
CA THR A 142 -10.46 -4.90 3.74
C THR A 142 -11.05 -4.64 2.35
N ARG A 143 -12.22 -4.01 2.28
CA ARG A 143 -12.81 -3.60 1.01
C ARG A 143 -11.91 -2.56 0.34
N ILE A 144 -11.47 -2.82 -0.88
CA ILE A 144 -10.68 -1.88 -1.68
C ILE A 144 -11.60 -1.26 -2.73
N THR A 145 -11.71 0.07 -2.73
CA THR A 145 -12.49 0.87 -3.68
C THR A 145 -11.60 1.92 -4.35
N SER A 146 -12.11 2.57 -5.38
CA SER A 146 -11.46 3.72 -6.03
C SER A 146 -12.12 5.02 -5.62
N SER A 147 -11.37 6.11 -5.52
CA SER A 147 -11.91 7.46 -5.32
C SER A 147 -12.88 7.87 -6.44
N SER A 148 -12.74 7.30 -7.64
CA SER A 148 -13.68 7.51 -8.76
C SER A 148 -15.11 7.04 -8.47
N GLU A 149 -15.30 6.15 -7.49
CA GLU A 149 -16.63 5.72 -7.02
C GLU A 149 -17.31 6.80 -6.14
N TYR A 150 -16.57 7.82 -5.70
CA TYR A 150 -17.01 8.86 -4.77
C TYR A 150 -16.80 10.26 -5.36
N PRO A 151 -17.72 10.79 -6.19
CA PRO A 151 -17.58 12.13 -6.75
C PRO A 151 -17.33 13.18 -5.66
N ALA A 152 -16.23 13.89 -5.76
CA ALA A 152 -15.77 14.80 -4.71
C ALA A 152 -15.15 16.08 -5.27
N PRO A 153 -15.14 17.20 -4.51
CA PRO A 153 -14.46 18.46 -4.88
C PRO A 153 -12.96 18.26 -5.13
N SER A 154 -12.35 19.21 -5.81
CA SER A 154 -10.90 19.19 -6.08
C SER A 154 -10.05 19.65 -4.90
N GLU A 155 -10.61 20.42 -3.97
CA GLU A 155 -9.92 20.86 -2.76
C GLU A 155 -9.58 19.65 -1.87
N ARG A 156 -8.37 19.67 -1.28
CA ARG A 156 -7.78 18.49 -0.64
C ARG A 156 -8.60 17.96 0.53
N THR A 157 -8.88 18.79 1.53
CA THR A 157 -9.62 18.37 2.73
C THR A 157 -11.07 18.07 2.42
N GLU A 158 -11.75 18.93 1.65
CA GLU A 158 -13.14 18.73 1.25
C GLU A 158 -13.34 17.44 0.43
N ARG A 159 -12.35 17.09 -0.41
CA ARG A 159 -12.35 15.80 -1.13
C ARG A 159 -12.36 14.63 -0.16
N LEU A 160 -11.49 14.63 0.83
CA LEU A 160 -11.38 13.54 1.81
C LEU A 160 -12.65 13.45 2.66
N VAL A 161 -13.18 14.57 3.14
CA VAL A 161 -14.44 14.64 3.89
C VAL A 161 -15.59 14.10 3.06
N SER A 162 -15.73 14.56 1.81
CA SER A 162 -16.80 14.11 0.90
C SER A 162 -16.76 12.61 0.64
N ILE A 163 -15.56 12.05 0.37
CA ILE A 163 -15.38 10.60 0.21
C ILE A 163 -15.78 9.86 1.48
N CYS A 164 -15.34 10.31 2.65
CA CYS A 164 -15.70 9.71 3.94
C CYS A 164 -17.20 9.73 4.21
N GLN A 165 -17.90 10.84 3.91
CA GLN A 165 -19.35 10.94 4.07
C GLN A 165 -20.09 9.94 3.16
N GLN A 166 -19.71 9.88 1.88
CA GLN A 166 -20.33 8.96 0.91
C GLN A 166 -20.04 7.49 1.26
N ALA A 167 -18.83 7.20 1.75
CA ALA A 167 -18.46 5.89 2.27
C ALA A 167 -19.13 5.56 3.62
N LYS A 168 -19.87 6.50 4.23
CA LYS A 168 -20.50 6.39 5.56
C LYS A 168 -19.46 6.10 6.66
N ALA A 169 -18.31 6.74 6.59
CA ALA A 169 -17.27 6.64 7.60
C ALA A 169 -17.70 7.36 8.89
N SER A 170 -17.42 6.76 10.02
CA SER A 170 -17.42 7.43 11.33
C SER A 170 -16.02 7.84 11.76
N GLU A 171 -15.01 7.20 11.17
CA GLU A 171 -13.61 7.47 11.46
C GLU A 171 -12.77 7.47 10.16
N TYR A 172 -12.05 8.56 9.95
CA TYR A 172 -11.01 8.67 8.92
C TYR A 172 -9.65 8.35 9.54
N VAL A 173 -8.96 7.35 9.00
CA VAL A 173 -7.65 6.94 9.49
C VAL A 173 -6.58 7.37 8.51
N SER A 174 -5.60 8.14 8.98
CA SER A 174 -4.52 8.68 8.15
C SER A 174 -3.15 8.49 8.77
N GLY A 175 -2.12 8.45 7.94
CA GLY A 175 -0.73 8.46 8.39
C GLY A 175 -0.32 9.83 8.97
N PRO A 176 0.74 9.87 9.82
CA PRO A 176 1.16 11.08 10.52
C PRO A 176 1.61 12.23 9.58
N ALA A 177 2.06 11.92 8.37
CA ALA A 177 2.47 12.94 7.40
C ALA A 177 1.31 13.85 6.93
N ALA A 178 0.06 13.45 7.15
CA ALA A 178 -1.08 14.29 6.80
C ALA A 178 -1.40 15.37 7.86
N LYS A 179 -0.80 15.30 9.04
CA LYS A 179 -0.99 16.30 10.11
C LYS A 179 -0.64 17.71 9.68
N ASP A 180 0.32 17.84 8.78
CA ASP A 180 0.83 19.16 8.36
C ASP A 180 -0.15 19.95 7.46
N TYR A 181 -1.19 19.26 6.93
CA TYR A 181 -2.09 19.88 5.94
C TYR A 181 -3.57 19.55 6.11
N LEU A 182 -3.91 18.59 6.98
CA LEU A 182 -5.30 18.18 7.18
C LEU A 182 -6.00 19.15 8.13
N ASP A 183 -7.15 19.67 7.71
CA ASP A 183 -8.04 20.45 8.57
C ASP A 183 -8.99 19.50 9.32
N GLU A 184 -8.66 19.18 10.58
CA GLU A 184 -9.45 18.26 11.41
C GLU A 184 -10.83 18.83 11.78
N GLU A 185 -11.00 20.16 11.85
CA GLU A 185 -12.31 20.77 12.18
C GLU A 185 -13.35 20.46 11.09
N ARG A 186 -12.93 20.41 9.82
CA ARG A 186 -13.82 20.01 8.71
C ARG A 186 -14.36 18.60 8.87
N PHE A 187 -13.53 17.66 9.33
CA PHE A 187 -13.98 16.30 9.62
C PHE A 187 -14.95 16.28 10.81
N LYS A 188 -14.64 17.04 11.85
CA LYS A 188 -15.49 17.13 13.04
C LYS A 188 -16.87 17.76 12.72
N GLU A 189 -16.91 18.83 11.91
CA GLU A 189 -18.14 19.42 11.40
C GLU A 189 -18.98 18.40 10.61
N ALA A 190 -18.32 17.47 9.88
CA ALA A 190 -18.96 16.37 9.16
C ALA A 190 -19.34 15.18 10.06
N GLY A 191 -19.06 15.23 11.36
CA GLY A 191 -19.34 14.13 12.31
C GLY A 191 -18.38 12.93 12.15
N ILE A 192 -17.19 13.13 11.60
CA ILE A 192 -16.19 12.11 11.33
C ILE A 192 -14.98 12.32 12.26
N ALA A 193 -14.61 11.30 13.04
CA ALA A 193 -13.39 11.36 13.86
C ALA A 193 -12.15 11.17 12.99
N VAL A 194 -11.07 11.91 13.26
CA VAL A 194 -9.77 11.69 12.63
C VAL A 194 -8.89 10.86 13.58
N ARG A 195 -8.33 9.75 13.08
CA ARG A 195 -7.38 8.93 13.80
C ARG A 195 -6.03 8.93 13.10
N TRP A 196 -4.99 9.27 13.82
CA TRP A 196 -3.62 9.20 13.35
C TRP A 196 -3.05 7.80 13.56
N PHE A 197 -2.69 7.14 12.46
CA PHE A 197 -2.12 5.80 12.50
C PHE A 197 -0.64 5.87 12.93
N ASP A 198 -0.29 5.08 13.95
CA ASP A 198 1.09 4.98 14.41
C ASP A 198 1.81 3.85 13.67
N TYR A 199 2.98 4.13 13.11
CA TYR A 199 3.84 3.17 12.41
C TYR A 199 5.02 2.68 13.25
N THR A 200 5.03 2.95 14.56
CA THR A 200 6.11 2.52 15.47
C THR A 200 5.82 1.15 16.08
N GLY A 201 6.86 0.50 16.61
CA GLY A 201 6.72 -0.73 17.39
C GLY A 201 6.48 -2.01 16.59
N TYR A 202 6.80 -2.02 15.29
CA TYR A 202 6.75 -3.27 14.53
C TYR A 202 7.86 -4.23 14.98
N PRO A 203 7.56 -5.52 15.20
CA PRO A 203 8.57 -6.50 15.50
C PRO A 203 9.51 -6.72 14.32
N GLU A 204 10.77 -7.05 14.63
CA GLU A 204 11.72 -7.56 13.66
C GLU A 204 11.38 -9.01 13.31
N TYR A 205 11.75 -9.44 12.11
CA TYR A 205 11.60 -10.82 11.64
C TYR A 205 12.94 -11.33 11.12
N PRO A 206 13.12 -12.65 10.97
CA PRO A 206 14.30 -13.20 10.33
C PRO A 206 14.46 -12.65 8.90
N GLN A 207 15.36 -11.71 8.72
CA GLN A 207 15.57 -11.02 7.44
C GLN A 207 16.93 -11.42 6.86
N LEU A 208 16.98 -11.70 5.56
CA LEU A 208 18.26 -11.91 4.88
C LEU A 208 19.11 -10.63 4.95
N TYR A 209 20.41 -10.84 5.10
CA TYR A 209 21.42 -9.77 5.16
C TYR A 209 21.22 -8.82 6.36
N GLY A 210 22.23 -8.63 7.17
CA GLY A 210 22.21 -7.68 8.29
C GLY A 210 22.58 -6.26 7.84
N PRO A 211 22.32 -5.21 8.64
CA PRO A 211 21.37 -5.15 9.75
C PRO A 211 19.90 -5.15 9.29
N PHE A 212 18.95 -5.27 10.25
CA PHE A 212 17.52 -5.27 9.93
C PHE A 212 17.06 -3.92 9.35
N GLU A 213 16.13 -3.98 8.34
CA GLU A 213 15.56 -2.79 7.72
C GLU A 213 14.05 -2.92 7.56
N HIS A 214 13.31 -2.03 8.22
CA HIS A 214 11.84 -2.01 8.12
C HIS A 214 11.32 -1.46 6.78
N ARG A 215 12.06 -0.51 6.17
CA ARG A 215 11.60 0.29 5.01
C ARG A 215 11.91 -0.37 3.68
N VAL A 216 11.58 -1.65 3.56
CA VAL A 216 11.70 -2.42 2.32
C VAL A 216 10.33 -2.89 1.87
N THR A 217 10.23 -3.32 0.62
CA THR A 217 8.99 -3.94 0.11
C THR A 217 8.51 -5.06 1.04
N VAL A 218 7.20 -5.17 1.22
CA VAL A 218 6.58 -6.24 2.02
C VAL A 218 6.90 -7.64 1.52
N LEU A 219 7.35 -7.78 0.27
CA LEU A 219 7.82 -9.07 -0.26
C LEU A 219 8.98 -9.64 0.56
N ASP A 220 9.84 -8.78 1.12
CA ASP A 220 10.89 -9.21 2.03
C ASP A 220 10.30 -9.92 3.26
N LEU A 221 9.30 -9.34 3.90
CA LEU A 221 8.59 -9.97 5.03
C LEU A 221 7.95 -11.30 4.62
N ILE A 222 7.16 -11.30 3.54
CA ILE A 222 6.40 -12.49 3.12
C ILE A 222 7.34 -13.65 2.77
N LEU A 223 8.40 -13.38 2.03
CA LEU A 223 9.33 -14.42 1.60
C LEU A 223 10.19 -14.97 2.75
N ASN A 224 10.47 -14.16 3.78
CA ASN A 224 11.22 -14.62 4.97
C ASN A 224 10.35 -15.33 6.02
N THR A 225 9.05 -15.00 6.15
CA THR A 225 8.19 -15.49 7.24
C THR A 225 6.98 -16.31 6.78
N GLY A 226 6.67 -16.30 5.49
CA GLY A 226 5.60 -17.10 4.91
C GLY A 226 4.23 -16.84 5.51
N PRO A 227 3.49 -17.89 5.91
CA PRO A 227 2.14 -17.74 6.49
C PRO A 227 2.11 -16.92 7.78
N ASP A 228 3.23 -16.79 8.47
CA ASP A 228 3.33 -16.01 9.69
C ASP A 228 3.54 -14.51 9.45
N ALA A 229 3.68 -14.08 8.19
CA ALA A 229 3.93 -12.67 7.82
C ALA A 229 2.95 -11.69 8.47
N ARG A 230 1.67 -12.07 8.57
CA ARG A 230 0.64 -11.24 9.20
C ARG A 230 0.96 -10.86 10.65
N ARG A 231 1.60 -11.73 11.43
CA ARG A 231 1.96 -11.47 12.83
C ARG A 231 2.93 -10.30 12.97
N TYR A 232 3.74 -10.05 11.97
CA TYR A 232 4.73 -8.95 11.93
C TYR A 232 4.14 -7.61 11.43
N LEU A 233 2.86 -7.59 11.09
CA LEU A 233 2.06 -6.39 10.92
C LEU A 233 1.46 -5.92 12.26
N GLU A 234 1.33 -6.83 13.23
CA GLU A 234 0.81 -6.51 14.54
C GLU A 234 1.91 -5.87 15.38
N ARG A 235 1.61 -4.70 15.90
CA ARG A 235 2.53 -3.97 16.77
C ARG A 235 2.55 -4.62 18.14
N GLU A 236 3.70 -4.69 18.78
CA GLU A 236 3.75 -5.03 20.21
C GLU A 236 2.91 -3.99 20.98
N GLN A 237 1.81 -4.42 21.57
CA GLN A 237 1.07 -3.56 22.48
C GLN A 237 2.01 -3.23 23.64
N LYS A 238 2.44 -1.98 23.73
CA LYS A 238 3.06 -1.49 24.96
C LYS A 238 1.98 -1.56 26.04
N ILE A 239 2.13 -2.56 26.92
CA ILE A 239 1.36 -2.71 28.16
C ILE A 239 1.70 -1.55 29.08
#